data_2def41943ec2117d7d00ca80c40a7600
#
_entry.id   2def41943ec2117d7d00ca80c40a7600
#
_cell.length_a   1.000
_cell.length_b   1.000
_cell.length_c   1.000
_cell.angle_alpha   90.00
_cell.angle_beta   90.00
_cell.angle_gamma   90.00
#
_symmetry.space_group_name_H-M   'P 1'
#
loop_
_entity.id
_entity.type
_entity.pdbx_description
1 polymer ?
#
loop_
_entity_poly.entity_id
_entity_poly.type
_entity_poly.pdbx_seq_one_letter_code
_entity_poly.pdbx_strand_id
1 'polypeptide(L)'
;NLNRLANKIFIRPGIPYNKSVFDKSYEALSELKNFKKISFEFSQIDSDSNKDILVSDIFLTSGNKIAYSVELEATTNPELKEGISGSASLSHYNILNGAEHLQLTFKGSNNFRNIKENGAVINFTIPSLISPIQLNQILNKTSKQKTIFTASVIEMQRPEFTRNSISGSFSYQWITRQKFQHKLSLFNLSYVNFEGNTADLNNISEYLIAKDYSSHFIPTSSYTLSYENKNKLKNSSFFRFHIESSGSLLRSLASPLNFNQLKNEEGEPILQEDGAPTYTINVWNSENIFTQYIKTSLDYRYYWKINQKNSIAVRTMTGLIYAFGNTNQSPFHKKFIAGGANDLRGWQAFKKPAGSLQNNIDTLFTGGIKHITSIEYRFNLIKKLKGSAFIDAGNIWEISSNNDEYEEANFKWDQFIDEIAVDIGFGLRYDFKYFILRTDLGFVVRDPSESDKWKWRELNFNNSQFNIGLGYPF
;
A
#
# COMPACT_ATOMS: atom_id res chain seq x y z
N ASN A 1 12.77 -29.92 10.33
CA ASN A 1 11.48 -30.18 11.00
C ASN A 1 10.52 -30.87 10.02
N LEU A 2 10.59 -32.22 9.97
CA LEU A 2 9.82 -33.05 9.01
C LEU A 2 8.30 -32.79 9.11
N ASN A 3 7.80 -32.52 10.31
CA ASN A 3 6.37 -32.26 10.51
C ASN A 3 5.87 -31.01 9.77
N ARG A 4 6.68 -29.95 9.66
CA ARG A 4 6.30 -28.74 8.90
C ARG A 4 6.29 -28.98 7.39
N LEU A 5 7.23 -29.79 6.89
CA LEU A 5 7.25 -30.21 5.47
C LEU A 5 6.06 -31.11 5.16
N ALA A 6 5.78 -32.09 6.03
CA ALA A 6 4.63 -33.01 5.89
C ALA A 6 3.29 -32.24 5.83
N ASN A 7 3.16 -31.12 6.55
CA ASN A 7 1.98 -30.26 6.49
C ASN A 7 1.81 -29.50 5.15
N LYS A 8 2.87 -29.41 4.32
CA LYS A 8 2.82 -28.82 2.98
C LYS A 8 2.54 -29.86 1.88
N ILE A 9 2.50 -31.15 2.23
CA ILE A 9 2.17 -32.23 1.32
C ILE A 9 0.70 -32.59 1.55
N PHE A 10 -0.14 -32.35 0.55
CA PHE A 10 -1.59 -32.61 0.62
C PHE A 10 -1.98 -34.00 0.11
N ILE A 11 -1.05 -34.68 -0.56
CA ILE A 11 -1.21 -36.10 -0.93
C ILE A 11 -1.24 -36.91 0.34
N ARG A 12 -2.27 -37.75 0.50
CA ARG A 12 -2.48 -38.59 1.69
C ARG A 12 -2.59 -40.04 1.27
N PRO A 13 -2.02 -40.97 2.06
CA PRO A 13 -2.25 -42.41 1.84
C PRO A 13 -3.71 -42.78 1.83
N GLY A 14 -4.12 -43.70 0.98
CA GLY A 14 -5.48 -44.21 0.88
C GLY A 14 -6.46 -43.31 0.11
N ILE A 15 -6.04 -42.18 -0.43
CA ILE A 15 -6.87 -41.29 -1.25
C ILE A 15 -6.49 -41.46 -2.73
N PRO A 16 -7.48 -41.56 -3.66
CA PRO A 16 -7.20 -41.62 -5.09
C PRO A 16 -6.33 -40.45 -5.58
N TYR A 17 -5.46 -40.70 -6.57
CA TYR A 17 -4.66 -39.65 -7.18
C TYR A 17 -5.52 -38.53 -7.71
N ASN A 18 -5.16 -37.32 -7.36
CA ASN A 18 -5.81 -36.09 -7.83
C ASN A 18 -4.76 -35.06 -8.24
N LYS A 19 -4.75 -34.67 -9.51
CA LYS A 19 -3.82 -33.70 -10.05
C LYS A 19 -3.87 -32.36 -9.31
N SER A 20 -5.05 -31.88 -8.91
CA SER A 20 -5.18 -30.63 -8.17
C SER A 20 -4.51 -30.68 -6.78
N VAL A 21 -4.54 -31.85 -6.13
CA VAL A 21 -3.87 -32.07 -4.84
C VAL A 21 -2.37 -32.13 -5.01
N PHE A 22 -1.92 -32.79 -6.10
CA PHE A 22 -0.51 -32.83 -6.50
C PHE A 22 0.01 -31.41 -6.76
N ASP A 23 -0.65 -30.64 -7.62
CA ASP A 23 -0.26 -29.27 -7.97
C ASP A 23 -0.16 -28.37 -6.73
N LYS A 24 -1.12 -28.48 -5.80
CA LYS A 24 -1.09 -27.79 -4.51
C LYS A 24 0.11 -28.15 -3.65
N SER A 25 0.46 -29.45 -3.60
CA SER A 25 1.63 -29.91 -2.85
C SER A 25 2.93 -29.40 -3.44
N TYR A 26 3.05 -29.46 -4.76
CA TYR A 26 4.20 -28.94 -5.48
C TYR A 26 4.36 -27.42 -5.29
N GLU A 27 3.29 -26.65 -5.44
CA GLU A 27 3.28 -25.21 -5.20
C GLU A 27 3.67 -24.87 -3.75
N ALA A 28 3.09 -25.56 -2.77
CA ALA A 28 3.37 -25.31 -1.35
C ALA A 28 4.82 -25.59 -0.96
N LEU A 29 5.44 -26.61 -1.54
CA LEU A 29 6.87 -26.92 -1.35
C LEU A 29 7.77 -25.90 -2.08
N SER A 30 7.41 -25.52 -3.31
CA SER A 30 8.16 -24.53 -4.12
C SER A 30 8.18 -23.15 -3.45
N GLU A 31 7.12 -22.75 -2.76
CA GLU A 31 7.04 -21.47 -2.06
C GLU A 31 7.95 -21.37 -0.83
N LEU A 32 8.42 -22.48 -0.31
CA LEU A 32 9.39 -22.47 0.79
C LEU A 32 10.75 -21.90 0.36
N LYS A 33 11.05 -21.88 -0.96
CA LYS A 33 12.33 -21.41 -1.53
C LYS A 33 13.58 -22.13 -0.99
N ASN A 34 13.39 -23.21 -0.25
CA ASN A 34 14.46 -23.98 0.38
C ASN A 34 15.03 -25.08 -0.51
N PHE A 35 14.33 -25.37 -1.61
CA PHE A 35 14.65 -26.47 -2.49
C PHE A 35 15.04 -25.98 -3.88
N LYS A 36 16.16 -26.47 -4.40
CA LYS A 36 16.63 -26.22 -5.76
C LYS A 36 15.85 -27.05 -6.77
N LYS A 37 15.47 -28.29 -6.38
CA LYS A 37 14.69 -29.20 -7.20
C LYS A 37 13.69 -29.94 -6.33
N ILE A 38 12.46 -30.04 -6.83
CA ILE A 38 11.38 -30.82 -6.26
C ILE A 38 10.92 -31.78 -7.34
N SER A 39 11.03 -33.09 -7.09
CA SER A 39 10.61 -34.15 -8.02
C SER A 39 9.64 -35.08 -7.33
N PHE A 40 8.56 -35.40 -8.01
CA PHE A 40 7.61 -36.42 -7.60
C PHE A 40 7.71 -37.58 -8.59
N GLU A 41 7.98 -38.76 -8.09
CA GLU A 41 8.01 -40.00 -8.87
C GLU A 41 6.85 -40.86 -8.44
N PHE A 42 6.14 -41.40 -9.41
CA PHE A 42 4.99 -42.27 -9.16
C PHE A 42 5.31 -43.66 -9.74
N SER A 43 5.24 -44.68 -8.90
CA SER A 43 5.37 -46.08 -9.29
C SER A 43 4.09 -46.83 -8.99
N GLN A 44 3.67 -47.66 -9.91
CA GLN A 44 2.54 -48.56 -9.72
C GLN A 44 3.02 -49.86 -9.13
N ILE A 45 2.35 -50.33 -8.10
CA ILE A 45 2.60 -51.66 -7.54
C ILE A 45 1.38 -52.49 -7.86
N ASP A 46 1.60 -53.57 -8.63
CA ASP A 46 0.58 -54.58 -8.88
C ASP A 46 0.28 -55.31 -7.56
N SER A 47 -0.92 -55.12 -7.06
CA SER A 47 -1.41 -55.84 -5.87
C SER A 47 -2.32 -56.97 -6.32
N ASP A 48 -2.15 -58.16 -5.75
CA ASP A 48 -2.99 -59.34 -6.00
C ASP A 48 -4.49 -59.10 -5.72
N SER A 49 -4.86 -57.93 -5.21
CA SER A 49 -6.22 -57.56 -4.81
C SER A 49 -6.83 -56.53 -5.76
N ASN A 50 -6.90 -56.72 -7.04
CA ASN A 50 -7.67 -55.88 -8.02
C ASN A 50 -7.68 -54.35 -7.79
N LYS A 51 -6.69 -53.79 -7.10
CA LYS A 51 -6.53 -52.35 -6.82
C LYS A 51 -5.14 -51.90 -7.23
N ASP A 52 -5.06 -51.03 -8.23
CA ASP A 52 -3.83 -50.35 -8.60
C ASP A 52 -3.39 -49.41 -7.46
N ILE A 53 -2.26 -49.73 -6.82
CA ILE A 53 -1.67 -48.89 -5.78
C ILE A 53 -0.60 -48.03 -6.40
N LEU A 54 -0.76 -46.70 -6.29
CA LEU A 54 0.21 -45.73 -6.73
C LEU A 54 1.05 -45.29 -5.53
N VAL A 55 2.35 -45.56 -5.58
CA VAL A 55 3.33 -45.04 -4.60
C VAL A 55 3.89 -43.71 -5.12
N SER A 56 3.93 -42.73 -4.24
CA SER A 56 4.49 -41.40 -4.55
C SER A 56 5.74 -41.13 -3.73
N ASP A 57 6.90 -41.08 -4.41
CA ASP A 57 8.17 -40.71 -3.84
C ASP A 57 8.45 -39.23 -4.10
N ILE A 58 8.81 -38.48 -3.07
CA ILE A 58 9.05 -37.03 -3.14
C ILE A 58 10.53 -36.77 -2.86
N PHE A 59 11.26 -36.36 -3.88
CA PHE A 59 12.68 -36.04 -3.80
C PHE A 59 12.87 -34.52 -3.69
N LEU A 60 13.52 -34.09 -2.63
CA LEU A 60 13.76 -32.69 -2.30
C LEU A 60 15.27 -32.43 -2.27
N THR A 61 15.78 -31.69 -3.27
CA THR A 61 17.17 -31.25 -3.27
C THR A 61 17.29 -29.89 -2.59
N SER A 62 18.09 -29.80 -1.53
CA SER A 62 18.30 -28.56 -0.79
C SER A 62 18.86 -27.46 -1.71
N GLY A 63 18.33 -26.26 -1.59
CA GLY A 63 18.82 -25.05 -2.26
C GLY A 63 19.89 -24.32 -1.46
N ASN A 64 20.36 -23.20 -1.99
CA ASN A 64 21.25 -22.31 -1.26
C ASN A 64 20.52 -21.68 -0.07
N LYS A 65 21.15 -21.71 1.10
CA LYS A 65 20.59 -21.09 2.30
C LYS A 65 20.67 -19.57 2.28
N ILE A 66 21.63 -19.01 1.57
CA ILE A 66 21.88 -17.59 1.49
C ILE A 66 21.69 -17.12 0.04
N ALA A 67 21.00 -16.00 -0.12
CA ALA A 67 20.87 -15.28 -1.38
C ALA A 67 21.04 -13.78 -1.14
N TYR A 68 21.57 -13.09 -2.13
CA TYR A 68 21.65 -11.64 -2.14
C TYR A 68 20.99 -11.10 -3.41
N SER A 69 20.42 -9.91 -3.33
CA SER A 69 19.93 -9.17 -4.48
C SER A 69 20.29 -7.69 -4.36
N VAL A 70 20.55 -7.07 -5.50
CA VAL A 70 20.73 -5.63 -5.63
C VAL A 70 19.73 -5.17 -6.69
N GLU A 71 18.95 -4.15 -6.37
CA GLU A 71 17.94 -3.59 -7.25
C GLU A 71 18.18 -2.10 -7.39
N LEU A 72 18.06 -1.60 -8.62
CA LEU A 72 18.08 -0.17 -8.93
C LEU A 72 16.80 0.17 -9.67
N GLU A 73 16.14 1.23 -9.23
CA GLU A 73 14.86 1.67 -9.76
C GLU A 73 14.88 3.17 -10.03
N ALA A 74 14.26 3.58 -11.13
CA ALA A 74 13.82 4.96 -11.28
C ALA A 74 12.45 5.09 -10.60
N THR A 75 12.33 6.02 -9.67
CA THR A 75 11.11 6.21 -8.89
C THR A 75 10.38 7.47 -9.32
N THR A 76 9.06 7.35 -9.41
CA THR A 76 8.15 8.48 -9.47
C THR A 76 7.07 8.24 -8.42
N ASN A 77 7.19 8.81 -7.26
CA ASN A 77 6.14 8.74 -6.27
C ASN A 77 5.73 10.15 -5.81
N PRO A 78 4.53 10.31 -5.27
CA PRO A 78 4.04 11.61 -4.85
C PRO A 78 4.93 12.30 -3.81
N GLU A 79 5.52 11.54 -2.90
CA GLU A 79 6.37 12.09 -1.84
C GLU A 79 7.78 12.40 -2.33
N LEU A 80 8.37 11.51 -3.15
CA LEU A 80 9.76 11.59 -3.60
C LEU A 80 9.92 12.25 -4.98
N LYS A 81 8.81 12.43 -5.73
CA LYS A 81 8.83 12.89 -7.14
C LYS A 81 9.73 12.00 -8.01
N GLU A 82 10.36 12.57 -9.04
CA GLU A 82 11.28 11.81 -9.90
C GLU A 82 12.63 11.64 -9.18
N GLY A 83 13.13 10.42 -9.15
CA GLY A 83 14.38 10.11 -8.48
C GLY A 83 14.92 8.72 -8.84
N ILE A 84 16.00 8.37 -8.19
CA ILE A 84 16.62 7.07 -8.28
C ILE A 84 16.59 6.43 -6.91
N SER A 85 16.18 5.18 -6.84
CA SER A 85 16.26 4.37 -5.63
C SER A 85 17.11 3.13 -5.88
N GLY A 86 17.71 2.64 -4.82
CA GLY A 86 18.43 1.38 -4.83
C GLY A 86 18.17 0.59 -3.56
N SER A 87 18.21 -0.72 -3.66
CA SER A 87 18.17 -1.60 -2.50
C SER A 87 19.16 -2.74 -2.62
N ALA A 88 19.71 -3.14 -1.48
CA ALA A 88 20.53 -4.34 -1.34
C ALA A 88 19.90 -5.24 -0.28
N SER A 89 19.61 -6.48 -0.63
CA SER A 89 18.99 -7.46 0.28
C SER A 89 19.86 -8.68 0.48
N LEU A 90 19.94 -9.11 1.73
CA LEU A 90 20.51 -10.39 2.15
C LEU A 90 19.39 -11.26 2.70
N SER A 91 19.26 -12.45 2.16
CA SER A 91 18.23 -13.43 2.55
C SER A 91 18.87 -14.69 3.09
N HIS A 92 18.38 -15.19 4.22
CA HIS A 92 18.71 -16.52 4.73
C HIS A 92 17.46 -17.38 4.79
N TYR A 93 17.44 -18.47 4.03
CA TYR A 93 16.38 -19.45 4.01
C TYR A 93 16.66 -20.55 5.04
N ASN A 94 15.62 -20.96 5.78
CA ASN A 94 15.72 -22.07 6.75
C ASN A 94 16.61 -21.77 7.97
N ILE A 95 16.51 -20.56 8.53
CA ILE A 95 17.39 -20.10 9.62
C ILE A 95 17.20 -20.94 10.91
N LEU A 96 15.98 -21.38 11.22
CA LEU A 96 15.64 -22.22 12.38
C LEU A 96 15.28 -23.67 11.98
N ASN A 97 15.67 -24.12 10.81
CA ASN A 97 15.38 -25.46 10.26
C ASN A 97 13.89 -25.81 10.11
N GLY A 98 13.03 -24.80 9.95
CA GLY A 98 11.59 -24.93 9.72
C GLY A 98 11.12 -24.21 8.45
N ALA A 99 12.03 -23.94 7.50
CA ALA A 99 11.82 -23.17 6.29
C ALA A 99 11.48 -21.69 6.54
N GLU A 100 11.92 -21.14 7.65
CA GLU A 100 11.80 -19.72 7.95
C GLU A 100 12.74 -18.91 7.04
N HIS A 101 12.26 -17.74 6.62
CA HIS A 101 13.01 -16.81 5.78
C HIS A 101 13.29 -15.52 6.55
N LEU A 102 14.56 -15.23 6.74
CA LEU A 102 15.04 -13.94 7.27
C LEU A 102 15.61 -13.14 6.11
N GLN A 103 15.14 -11.91 5.95
CA GLN A 103 15.64 -10.98 4.94
C GLN A 103 15.99 -9.65 5.60
N LEU A 104 17.20 -9.19 5.35
CA LEU A 104 17.68 -7.85 5.68
C LEU A 104 17.80 -7.06 4.40
N THR A 105 17.17 -5.89 4.34
CA THR A 105 17.19 -5.00 3.17
C THR A 105 17.66 -3.62 3.62
N PHE A 106 18.68 -3.11 2.95
CA PHE A 106 19.05 -1.70 2.98
C PHE A 106 18.49 -1.02 1.74
N LYS A 107 17.88 0.13 1.91
CA LYS A 107 17.32 0.92 0.81
C LYS A 107 17.78 2.37 0.91
N GLY A 108 17.96 2.98 -0.24
CA GLY A 108 18.27 4.39 -0.35
C GLY A 108 17.61 4.96 -1.60
N SER A 109 17.13 6.19 -1.51
CA SER A 109 16.61 6.93 -2.63
C SER A 109 17.06 8.37 -2.59
N ASN A 110 17.21 8.96 -3.75
CA ASN A 110 17.53 10.37 -3.90
C ASN A 110 16.74 10.91 -5.09
N ASN A 111 16.02 11.99 -4.88
CA ASN A 111 15.35 12.69 -5.95
C ASN A 111 16.15 13.92 -6.43
N PHE A 112 15.78 14.42 -7.59
CA PHE A 112 16.43 15.59 -8.18
C PHE A 112 16.09 16.93 -7.46
N ARG A 113 15.32 16.89 -6.38
CA ARG A 113 14.90 18.05 -5.57
C ARG A 113 15.40 17.97 -4.12
N ASN A 114 16.54 17.31 -3.89
CA ASN A 114 17.17 17.15 -2.57
C ASN A 114 16.33 16.41 -1.51
N ILE A 115 15.39 15.55 -1.95
CA ILE A 115 14.72 14.64 -1.02
C ILE A 115 15.48 13.32 -1.01
N LYS A 116 15.92 12.89 0.16
CA LYS A 116 16.64 11.62 0.36
C LYS A 116 15.87 10.76 1.32
N GLU A 117 15.80 9.47 1.05
CA GLU A 117 15.29 8.47 1.99
C GLU A 117 16.31 7.35 2.12
N ASN A 118 16.68 7.02 3.35
CA ASN A 118 17.54 5.89 3.68
C ASN A 118 16.83 5.01 4.70
N GLY A 119 17.05 3.70 4.63
CA GLY A 119 16.42 2.82 5.58
C GLY A 119 16.96 1.41 5.59
N ALA A 120 16.67 0.72 6.69
CA ALA A 120 16.91 -0.70 6.85
C ALA A 120 15.60 -1.40 7.24
N VAL A 121 15.34 -2.55 6.65
CA VAL A 121 14.15 -3.36 6.91
C VAL A 121 14.56 -4.80 7.15
N ILE A 122 14.07 -5.37 8.25
CA ILE A 122 14.22 -6.78 8.60
C ILE A 122 12.85 -7.44 8.46
N ASN A 123 12.77 -8.49 7.66
CA ASN A 123 11.60 -9.33 7.51
C ASN A 123 11.90 -10.75 7.96
N PHE A 124 11.15 -11.25 8.93
CA PHE A 124 11.21 -12.64 9.35
C PHE A 124 9.87 -13.31 9.03
N THR A 125 9.90 -14.27 8.10
CA THR A 125 8.72 -14.95 7.59
C THR A 125 8.74 -16.42 8.00
N ILE A 126 7.65 -16.88 8.60
CA ILE A 126 7.42 -18.27 8.97
C ILE A 126 6.33 -18.81 8.03
N PRO A 127 6.55 -19.94 7.30
CA PRO A 127 5.61 -20.46 6.31
C PRO A 127 4.44 -21.22 6.93
N SER A 128 3.91 -20.73 8.04
CA SER A 128 2.74 -21.23 8.76
C SER A 128 2.12 -20.13 9.59
N LEU A 129 0.87 -20.28 10.01
CA LEU A 129 0.27 -19.38 10.99
C LEU A 129 0.70 -19.80 12.40
N ILE A 130 1.31 -18.88 13.13
CA ILE A 130 1.60 -19.02 14.55
C ILE A 130 0.54 -18.25 15.30
N SER A 131 -0.46 -18.92 15.83
CA SER A 131 -1.57 -18.29 16.53
C SER A 131 -1.86 -19.04 17.83
N PRO A 132 -2.12 -18.33 18.95
CA PRO A 132 -2.58 -18.92 20.20
C PRO A 132 -4.01 -19.54 20.05
N ILE A 133 -4.79 -19.03 19.13
CA ILE A 133 -6.08 -19.58 18.74
C ILE A 133 -5.83 -20.53 17.57
N GLN A 134 -6.50 -21.68 17.51
CA GLN A 134 -6.32 -22.65 16.42
C GLN A 134 -6.90 -22.16 15.09
N LEU A 135 -6.43 -20.99 14.62
CA LEU A 135 -6.82 -20.39 13.34
C LEU A 135 -6.61 -21.34 12.16
N ASN A 136 -5.65 -22.25 12.25
CA ASN A 136 -5.42 -23.31 11.27
C ASN A 136 -6.62 -24.25 11.08
N GLN A 137 -7.48 -24.41 12.09
CA GLN A 137 -8.71 -25.22 12.00
C GLN A 137 -9.85 -24.42 11.36
N ILE A 138 -9.93 -23.12 11.64
CA ILE A 138 -10.95 -22.20 11.10
C ILE A 138 -10.65 -21.88 9.64
N LEU A 139 -9.37 -21.64 9.29
CA LEU A 139 -8.95 -21.23 7.95
C LEU A 139 -8.71 -22.39 6.98
N ASN A 140 -9.18 -23.58 7.30
CA ASN A 140 -9.13 -24.79 6.46
C ASN A 140 -8.02 -24.80 5.40
N LYS A 141 -6.86 -25.42 5.74
CA LYS A 141 -5.82 -25.93 4.81
C LYS A 141 -5.57 -25.07 3.55
N THR A 142 -5.39 -23.76 3.73
CA THR A 142 -4.94 -22.90 2.64
C THR A 142 -3.45 -23.13 2.39
N SER A 143 -3.05 -23.31 1.14
CA SER A 143 -1.68 -23.70 0.78
C SER A 143 -0.61 -22.63 1.07
N LYS A 144 -1.01 -21.37 1.24
CA LYS A 144 -0.10 -20.21 1.26
C LYS A 144 -0.21 -19.37 2.55
N GLN A 145 -0.09 -20.06 3.70
CA GLN A 145 -0.16 -19.41 5.00
C GLN A 145 1.22 -18.93 5.44
N LYS A 146 1.31 -17.69 5.95
CA LYS A 146 2.56 -17.09 6.45
C LYS A 146 2.29 -16.24 7.67
N THR A 147 3.22 -16.27 8.62
CA THR A 147 3.36 -15.29 9.69
C THR A 147 4.58 -14.44 9.40
N ILE A 148 4.45 -13.12 9.47
CA ILE A 148 5.50 -12.17 9.10
C ILE A 148 5.71 -11.21 10.26
N PHE A 149 6.95 -11.10 10.69
CA PHE A 149 7.46 -10.05 11.57
C PHE A 149 8.29 -9.10 10.73
N THR A 150 8.03 -7.81 10.83
CA THR A 150 8.82 -6.78 10.15
C THR A 150 9.29 -5.75 11.16
N ALA A 151 10.55 -5.37 11.08
CA ALA A 151 11.09 -4.21 11.78
C ALA A 151 11.76 -3.30 10.76
N SER A 152 11.58 -1.98 10.90
CA SER A 152 12.21 -1.03 10.00
C SER A 152 12.62 0.25 10.70
N VAL A 153 13.70 0.84 10.19
CA VAL A 153 14.17 2.20 10.53
C VAL A 153 14.32 2.94 9.21
N ILE A 154 13.67 4.09 9.10
CA ILE A 154 13.66 4.90 7.87
C ILE A 154 13.89 6.36 8.27
N GLU A 155 14.86 6.99 7.63
CA GLU A 155 15.11 8.43 7.66
C GLU A 155 14.74 9.03 6.32
N MET A 156 13.93 10.08 6.33
CA MET A 156 13.63 10.89 5.15
C MET A 156 14.06 12.31 5.42
N GLN A 157 14.96 12.82 4.58
CA GLN A 157 15.44 14.20 4.60
C GLN A 157 14.77 14.97 3.48
N ARG A 158 14.14 16.08 3.81
CA ARG A 158 13.58 17.07 2.90
C ARG A 158 14.21 18.45 3.19
N PRO A 159 14.14 19.39 2.27
CA PRO A 159 14.59 20.76 2.57
C PRO A 159 13.90 21.35 3.80
N GLU A 160 12.61 21.01 4.01
CA GLU A 160 11.78 21.58 5.05
C GLU A 160 11.92 20.86 6.40
N PHE A 161 12.20 19.55 6.40
CA PHE A 161 12.27 18.74 7.63
C PHE A 161 13.02 17.42 7.42
N THR A 162 13.45 16.83 8.52
CA THR A 162 13.90 15.43 8.60
C THR A 162 12.85 14.61 9.35
N ARG A 163 12.42 13.48 8.78
CA ARG A 163 11.50 12.55 9.39
C ARG A 163 12.20 11.24 9.70
N ASN A 164 12.30 10.90 10.96
CA ASN A 164 12.81 9.63 11.45
C ASN A 164 11.64 8.73 11.84
N SER A 165 11.61 7.50 11.35
CA SER A 165 10.55 6.54 11.67
C SER A 165 11.14 5.19 12.03
N ILE A 166 10.66 4.64 13.15
CA ILE A 166 10.96 3.28 13.60
C ILE A 166 9.64 2.53 13.66
N SER A 167 9.57 1.36 13.05
CA SER A 167 8.34 0.58 13.08
C SER A 167 8.60 -0.91 13.31
N GLY A 168 7.62 -1.55 13.95
CA GLY A 168 7.57 -2.99 14.16
C GLY A 168 6.17 -3.52 13.84
N SER A 169 6.07 -4.60 13.10
CA SER A 169 4.77 -5.18 12.75
C SER A 169 4.74 -6.70 12.85
N PHE A 170 3.56 -7.20 13.16
CA PHE A 170 3.23 -8.62 13.18
C PHE A 170 1.97 -8.86 12.35
N SER A 171 2.09 -9.71 11.34
CA SER A 171 1.00 -9.94 10.40
C SER A 171 0.87 -11.39 9.97
N TYR A 172 -0.36 -11.76 9.64
CA TYR A 172 -0.73 -13.02 8.99
C TYR A 172 -1.06 -12.77 7.53
N GLN A 173 -0.64 -13.70 6.67
CA GLN A 173 -1.06 -13.73 5.27
C GLN A 173 -1.54 -15.14 4.92
N TRP A 174 -2.62 -15.22 4.14
CA TRP A 174 -3.12 -16.48 3.60
C TRP A 174 -3.88 -16.27 2.30
N ILE A 175 -4.07 -17.34 1.54
CA ILE A 175 -4.82 -17.30 0.27
C ILE A 175 -6.01 -18.27 0.38
N THR A 176 -7.20 -17.78 0.02
CA THR A 176 -8.40 -18.61 -0.07
C THR A 176 -8.84 -18.78 -1.52
N ARG A 177 -9.40 -19.94 -1.85
CA ARG A 177 -9.89 -20.27 -3.20
C ARG A 177 -8.87 -19.96 -4.32
N GLN A 178 -7.56 -20.01 -4.00
CA GLN A 178 -6.43 -19.73 -4.90
C GLN A 178 -6.41 -18.32 -5.53
N LYS A 179 -7.30 -17.42 -5.13
CA LYS A 179 -7.47 -16.07 -5.74
C LYS A 179 -7.55 -14.94 -4.73
N PHE A 180 -8.15 -15.19 -3.56
CA PHE A 180 -8.29 -14.16 -2.55
C PHE A 180 -7.09 -14.16 -1.61
N GLN A 181 -6.33 -13.07 -1.62
CA GLN A 181 -5.21 -12.87 -0.74
C GLN A 181 -5.67 -12.04 0.46
N HIS A 182 -5.41 -12.54 1.65
CA HIS A 182 -5.72 -11.90 2.91
C HIS A 182 -4.43 -11.51 3.61
N LYS A 183 -4.39 -10.30 4.15
CA LYS A 183 -3.33 -9.85 5.05
C LYS A 183 -3.99 -9.22 6.27
N LEU A 184 -3.74 -9.81 7.45
CA LEU A 184 -4.18 -9.29 8.74
C LEU A 184 -2.94 -8.84 9.51
N SER A 185 -2.74 -7.56 9.68
CA SER A 185 -1.73 -7.00 10.57
C SER A 185 -2.39 -6.75 11.93
N LEU A 186 -2.03 -7.57 12.91
CA LEU A 186 -2.59 -7.43 14.26
C LEU A 186 -2.01 -6.22 14.97
N PHE A 187 -0.70 -6.03 14.82
CA PHE A 187 0.02 -4.90 15.38
C PHE A 187 0.98 -4.35 14.35
N ASN A 188 0.93 -3.05 14.16
CA ASN A 188 1.96 -2.29 13.48
C ASN A 188 2.17 -1.02 14.31
N LEU A 189 3.25 -1.01 15.08
CA LEU A 189 3.64 0.07 15.96
C LEU A 189 4.64 0.93 15.21
N SER A 190 4.33 2.18 14.99
CA SER A 190 5.22 3.13 14.32
C SER A 190 5.42 4.35 15.19
N TYR A 191 6.67 4.67 15.45
CA TYR A 191 7.07 5.92 16.04
C TYR A 191 7.66 6.81 14.95
N VAL A 192 7.11 7.99 14.80
CA VAL A 192 7.54 8.98 13.80
C VAL A 192 7.97 10.24 14.53
N ASN A 193 9.21 10.63 14.33
CA ASN A 193 9.78 11.87 14.86
C ASN A 193 10.09 12.82 13.70
N PHE A 194 9.71 14.07 13.87
CA PHE A 194 10.01 15.14 12.93
C PHE A 194 11.01 16.11 13.58
N GLU A 195 12.09 16.40 12.84
CA GLU A 195 13.11 17.37 13.19
C GLU A 195 13.19 18.40 12.06
N GLY A 196 12.95 19.66 12.33
CA GLY A 196 13.03 20.69 11.31
C GLY A 196 13.01 22.09 11.88
N ASN A 197 13.43 23.06 11.06
CA ASN A 197 13.43 24.46 11.43
C ASN A 197 12.06 25.04 11.08
N THR A 198 11.20 25.19 12.08
CA THR A 198 9.86 25.76 11.92
C THR A 198 9.85 27.15 11.28
N ALA A 199 11.00 27.85 11.23
CA ALA A 199 11.15 29.16 10.63
C ALA A 199 11.11 29.15 9.09
N ASP A 200 11.51 28.04 8.43
CA ASP A 200 11.44 27.89 6.97
C ASP A 200 10.06 27.44 6.47
N LEU A 201 9.17 27.14 7.40
CA LEU A 201 7.80 26.71 7.14
C LEU A 201 6.82 27.89 6.96
N ASN A 202 7.29 29.13 6.98
CA ASN A 202 6.46 30.34 6.85
C ASN A 202 5.67 30.46 5.53
N ASN A 203 5.93 29.57 4.56
CA ASN A 203 5.20 29.50 3.29
C ASN A 203 4.14 28.40 3.24
N ILE A 204 4.03 27.59 4.29
CA ILE A 204 2.96 26.58 4.44
C ILE A 204 2.10 27.09 5.60
N SER A 205 0.78 27.17 5.44
CA SER A 205 -0.07 27.76 6.49
C SER A 205 0.30 27.17 7.87
N GLU A 206 0.52 28.03 8.86
CA GLU A 206 0.90 27.66 10.26
C GLU A 206 0.03 26.54 10.83
N TYR A 207 -1.23 26.49 10.41
CA TYR A 207 -2.22 25.48 10.79
C TYR A 207 -1.88 24.06 10.29
N LEU A 208 -1.42 23.92 9.04
CA LEU A 208 -1.08 22.60 8.47
C LEU A 208 0.22 22.05 9.05
N ILE A 209 1.16 22.92 9.42
CA ILE A 209 2.49 22.54 9.86
C ILE A 209 2.51 22.14 11.34
N ALA A 210 1.93 22.95 12.19
CA ALA A 210 2.02 22.75 13.64
C ALA A 210 1.31 21.45 14.11
N LYS A 211 0.24 21.05 13.42
CA LYS A 211 -0.51 19.82 13.75
C LYS A 211 -0.04 18.56 13.03
N ASP A 212 0.47 18.65 11.82
CA ASP A 212 0.76 17.49 10.98
C ASP A 212 2.22 16.98 11.09
N TYR A 213 3.14 17.80 11.58
CA TYR A 213 4.57 17.44 11.70
C TYR A 213 5.04 17.20 13.15
N SER A 214 4.11 17.05 14.09
CA SER A 214 4.49 16.64 15.45
C SER A 214 4.89 15.16 15.50
N SER A 215 5.71 14.82 16.48
CA SER A 215 6.08 13.42 16.74
C SER A 215 4.86 12.63 17.22
N HIS A 216 4.63 11.46 16.60
CA HIS A 216 3.45 10.67 16.86
C HIS A 216 3.81 9.20 17.08
N PHE A 217 3.10 8.57 18.00
CA PHE A 217 3.02 7.13 18.10
C PHE A 217 1.77 6.62 17.39
N ILE A 218 1.95 5.73 16.41
CA ILE A 218 0.88 5.26 15.51
C ILE A 218 0.71 3.75 15.65
N PRO A 219 -0.11 3.29 16.62
CA PRO A 219 -0.40 1.88 16.81
C PRO A 219 -1.57 1.46 15.92
N THR A 220 -1.29 0.76 14.83
CA THR A 220 -2.33 0.35 13.88
C THR A 220 -2.57 -1.14 13.85
N SER A 221 -3.83 -1.49 13.55
CA SER A 221 -4.24 -2.83 13.14
C SER A 221 -4.96 -2.72 11.81
N SER A 222 -4.68 -3.63 10.88
CA SER A 222 -5.27 -3.53 9.55
C SER A 222 -5.59 -4.88 8.94
N TYR A 223 -6.60 -4.87 8.06
CA TYR A 223 -6.95 -6.00 7.23
C TYR A 223 -7.02 -5.58 5.77
N THR A 224 -6.37 -6.37 4.92
CA THR A 224 -6.41 -6.19 3.47
C THR A 224 -6.89 -7.45 2.80
N LEU A 225 -7.92 -7.31 1.97
CA LEU A 225 -8.42 -8.34 1.06
C LEU A 225 -8.08 -7.92 -0.37
N SER A 226 -7.38 -8.76 -1.10
CA SER A 226 -7.10 -8.54 -2.52
C SER A 226 -7.56 -9.73 -3.35
N TYR A 227 -8.12 -9.45 -4.50
CA TYR A 227 -8.50 -10.44 -5.50
C TYR A 227 -7.93 -10.05 -6.85
N GLU A 228 -7.32 -10.98 -7.52
CA GLU A 228 -6.80 -10.76 -8.87
C GLU A 228 -7.13 -11.95 -9.77
N ASN A 229 -7.78 -11.65 -10.89
CA ASN A 229 -8.03 -12.62 -11.94
C ASN A 229 -7.18 -12.27 -13.17
N LYS A 230 -5.97 -12.86 -13.23
CA LYS A 230 -5.06 -12.70 -14.37
C LYS A 230 -5.40 -13.69 -15.45
N ASN A 231 -6.13 -13.28 -16.46
CA ASN A 231 -6.30 -14.07 -17.67
C ASN A 231 -5.69 -13.33 -18.87
N LYS A 232 -4.55 -13.85 -19.39
CA LYS A 232 -3.87 -13.24 -20.55
C LYS A 232 -4.71 -13.23 -21.82
N LEU A 233 -5.68 -14.10 -21.94
CA LEU A 233 -6.51 -14.27 -23.14
C LEU A 233 -7.90 -13.65 -23.01
N LYS A 234 -8.36 -13.37 -21.80
CA LYS A 234 -9.69 -12.85 -21.49
C LYS A 234 -9.60 -11.56 -20.67
N ASN A 235 -10.74 -11.00 -20.34
CA ASN A 235 -10.83 -9.87 -19.42
C ASN A 235 -10.22 -10.23 -18.07
N SER A 236 -9.58 -9.26 -17.44
CA SER A 236 -9.00 -9.41 -16.12
C SER A 236 -9.55 -8.36 -15.17
N SER A 237 -9.55 -8.67 -13.89
CA SER A 237 -10.03 -7.78 -12.86
C SER A 237 -9.15 -7.86 -11.62
N PHE A 238 -9.05 -6.74 -10.93
CA PHE A 238 -8.39 -6.60 -9.66
C PHE A 238 -9.34 -5.89 -8.69
N PHE A 239 -9.35 -6.35 -7.45
CA PHE A 239 -10.09 -5.73 -6.36
C PHE A 239 -9.20 -5.72 -5.12
N ARG A 240 -9.18 -4.60 -4.40
CA ARG A 240 -8.54 -4.47 -3.10
C ARG A 240 -9.44 -3.70 -2.15
N PHE A 241 -9.72 -4.30 -1.02
CA PHE A 241 -10.32 -3.65 0.13
C PHE A 241 -9.29 -3.57 1.25
N HIS A 242 -9.16 -2.42 1.87
CA HIS A 242 -8.27 -2.19 3.01
C HIS A 242 -9.03 -1.44 4.10
N ILE A 243 -8.88 -1.92 5.33
CA ILE A 243 -9.32 -1.23 6.53
C ILE A 243 -8.19 -1.22 7.55
N GLU A 244 -7.96 -0.07 8.15
CA GLU A 244 -6.94 0.18 9.18
C GLU A 244 -7.56 0.96 10.32
N SER A 245 -7.30 0.55 11.55
CA SER A 245 -7.66 1.29 12.76
C SER A 245 -6.41 1.61 13.56
N SER A 246 -6.24 2.86 13.94
CA SER A 246 -5.18 3.31 14.83
C SER A 246 -5.71 3.57 16.21
N GLY A 247 -4.93 3.21 17.24
CA GLY A 247 -5.19 3.54 18.64
C GLY A 247 -6.35 2.80 19.31
N SER A 248 -7.31 2.23 18.55
CA SER A 248 -8.50 1.59 19.12
C SER A 248 -8.18 0.36 19.96
N LEU A 249 -7.31 -0.54 19.44
CA LEU A 249 -6.86 -1.72 20.21
C LEU A 249 -6.01 -1.30 21.41
N LEU A 250 -5.14 -0.32 21.25
CA LEU A 250 -4.34 0.19 22.36
C LEU A 250 -5.25 0.70 23.47
N ARG A 251 -6.25 1.50 23.16
CA ARG A 251 -7.19 2.03 24.14
C ARG A 251 -8.04 0.95 24.80
N SER A 252 -8.47 -0.07 24.06
CA SER A 252 -9.27 -1.18 24.62
C SER A 252 -8.45 -2.12 25.54
N LEU A 253 -7.16 -2.28 25.28
CA LEU A 253 -6.25 -3.07 26.10
C LEU A 253 -5.63 -2.27 27.24
N ALA A 254 -5.77 -0.97 27.24
CA ALA A 254 -5.03 -0.03 28.08
C ALA A 254 -5.68 0.26 29.42
N SER A 255 -6.76 -0.44 29.78
CA SER A 255 -7.27 -0.35 31.18
C SER A 255 -6.21 -0.61 32.26
N PRO A 256 -5.12 -1.37 32.01
CA PRO A 256 -3.96 -1.48 32.93
C PRO A 256 -2.76 -0.59 32.54
N LEU A 257 -2.75 0.07 31.38
CA LEU A 257 -1.66 0.97 30.98
C LEU A 257 -1.99 2.39 31.44
N ASN A 258 -1.12 2.97 32.25
CA ASN A 258 -1.28 4.34 32.74
C ASN A 258 -1.11 5.33 31.56
N PHE A 259 -2.21 5.78 30.99
CA PHE A 259 -2.21 6.94 30.11
C PHE A 259 -2.10 8.20 30.96
N ASN A 260 -1.17 9.07 30.59
CA ASN A 260 -1.06 10.38 31.18
C ASN A 260 -1.96 11.35 30.39
N GLN A 261 -2.63 12.26 31.07
CA GLN A 261 -3.24 13.40 30.39
C GLN A 261 -2.15 14.39 30.01
N LEU A 262 -2.15 14.83 28.77
CA LEU A 262 -1.27 15.90 28.32
C LEU A 262 -1.67 17.19 29.03
N LYS A 263 -0.72 17.84 29.70
CA LYS A 263 -0.97 19.05 30.49
C LYS A 263 -0.12 20.21 29.94
N ASN A 264 -0.67 21.42 30.04
CA ASN A 264 0.05 22.65 29.76
C ASN A 264 1.08 22.95 30.88
N GLU A 265 1.85 24.03 30.73
CA GLU A 265 2.84 24.47 31.73
C GLU A 265 2.22 24.81 33.09
N GLU A 266 0.94 25.14 33.12
CA GLU A 266 0.15 25.45 34.32
C GLU A 266 -0.41 24.18 35.00
N GLY A 267 -0.21 23.00 34.40
CA GLY A 267 -0.66 21.71 34.91
C GLY A 267 -2.13 21.37 34.58
N GLU A 268 -2.79 22.16 33.72
CA GLU A 268 -4.15 21.92 33.27
C GLU A 268 -4.15 20.95 32.07
N PRO A 269 -5.20 20.08 31.93
CA PRO A 269 -5.32 19.18 30.79
C PRO A 269 -5.46 19.97 29.50
N ILE A 270 -4.69 19.61 28.48
CA ILE A 270 -4.88 20.10 27.11
C ILE A 270 -6.09 19.39 26.53
N LEU A 271 -7.14 20.17 26.28
CA LEU A 271 -8.39 19.68 25.70
C LEU A 271 -8.35 19.77 24.17
N GLN A 272 -9.02 18.85 23.55
CA GLN A 272 -9.30 18.88 22.11
C GLN A 272 -10.46 19.86 21.83
N GLU A 273 -10.75 20.11 20.57
CA GLU A 273 -11.83 21.02 20.15
C GLU A 273 -13.23 20.58 20.64
N ASP A 274 -13.44 19.28 20.84
CA ASP A 274 -14.67 18.70 21.41
C ASP A 274 -14.72 18.72 22.96
N GLY A 275 -13.70 19.30 23.61
CA GLY A 275 -13.55 19.34 25.05
C GLY A 275 -13.01 18.08 25.70
N ALA A 276 -12.68 17.03 24.91
CA ALA A 276 -12.09 15.81 25.45
C ALA A 276 -10.59 16.01 25.78
N PRO A 277 -10.08 15.40 26.87
CA PRO A 277 -8.66 15.50 27.20
C PRO A 277 -7.80 14.68 26.22
N THR A 278 -6.64 15.24 25.86
CA THR A 278 -5.61 14.53 25.06
C THR A 278 -4.79 13.64 25.98
N TYR A 279 -4.57 12.40 25.56
CA TYR A 279 -3.79 11.42 26.31
C TYR A 279 -2.46 11.14 25.63
N THR A 280 -1.44 10.89 26.45
CA THR A 280 -0.10 10.49 26.01
C THR A 280 0.25 9.09 26.50
N ILE A 281 1.18 8.47 25.82
CA ILE A 281 1.82 7.23 26.20
C ILE A 281 3.35 7.44 26.29
N ASN A 282 3.97 6.90 27.32
CA ASN A 282 5.43 6.91 27.42
C ASN A 282 6.04 5.87 26.50
N VAL A 283 6.77 6.33 25.49
CA VAL A 283 7.58 5.49 24.60
C VAL A 283 9.02 6.00 24.66
N TRP A 284 9.95 5.13 25.06
CA TRP A 284 11.38 5.47 25.23
C TRP A 284 11.65 6.71 26.09
N ASN A 285 10.99 6.79 27.26
CA ASN A 285 11.10 7.91 28.20
C ASN A 285 10.65 9.27 27.64
N SER A 286 9.87 9.27 26.58
CA SER A 286 9.24 10.45 26.02
C SER A 286 7.73 10.30 26.01
N GLU A 287 7.03 11.35 26.41
CA GLU A 287 5.57 11.40 26.29
C GLU A 287 5.18 11.66 24.84
N ASN A 288 4.37 10.77 24.29
CA ASN A 288 3.97 10.85 22.88
C ASN A 288 2.44 10.79 22.78
N ILE A 289 1.88 11.64 21.95
CA ILE A 289 0.48 11.55 21.56
C ILE A 289 0.32 10.33 20.66
N PHE A 290 -0.65 9.47 20.94
CA PHE A 290 -1.00 8.38 20.05
C PHE A 290 -2.20 8.74 19.19
N THR A 291 -2.13 8.38 17.93
CA THR A 291 -3.18 8.68 16.95
C THR A 291 -4.36 7.73 17.08
N GLN A 292 -5.59 8.28 16.93
CA GLN A 292 -6.80 7.47 16.79
C GLN A 292 -7.52 7.83 15.49
N TYR A 293 -7.62 6.86 14.59
CA TYR A 293 -8.38 7.00 13.35
C TYR A 293 -8.84 5.64 12.82
N ILE A 294 -9.83 5.67 11.93
CA ILE A 294 -10.19 4.57 11.04
C ILE A 294 -9.93 5.02 9.61
N LYS A 295 -9.21 4.19 8.85
CA LYS A 295 -8.98 4.39 7.42
C LYS A 295 -9.53 3.20 6.67
N THR A 296 -10.29 3.46 5.61
CA THR A 296 -10.76 2.43 4.69
C THR A 296 -10.52 2.85 3.25
N SER A 297 -10.29 1.89 2.38
CA SER A 297 -10.18 2.14 0.94
C SER A 297 -10.58 0.94 0.12
N LEU A 298 -11.10 1.23 -1.07
CA LEU A 298 -11.52 0.27 -2.07
C LEU A 298 -10.92 0.69 -3.40
N ASP A 299 -10.17 -0.22 -4.05
CA ASP A 299 -9.58 -0.03 -5.39
C ASP A 299 -10.07 -1.19 -6.27
N TYR A 300 -10.88 -0.86 -7.27
CA TYR A 300 -11.38 -1.82 -8.26
C TYR A 300 -10.84 -1.46 -9.62
N ARG A 301 -10.36 -2.47 -10.36
CA ARG A 301 -9.81 -2.33 -11.71
C ARG A 301 -10.39 -3.40 -12.60
N TYR A 302 -10.76 -2.99 -13.81
CA TYR A 302 -11.26 -3.89 -14.82
C TYR A 302 -10.55 -3.63 -16.15
N TYR A 303 -10.07 -4.70 -16.77
CA TYR A 303 -9.35 -4.64 -18.03
C TYR A 303 -10.13 -5.40 -19.08
N TRP A 304 -10.80 -4.66 -19.93
CA TRP A 304 -11.58 -5.20 -21.03
C TRP A 304 -10.71 -5.33 -22.28
N LYS A 305 -10.50 -6.55 -22.73
CA LYS A 305 -9.74 -6.86 -23.92
C LYS A 305 -10.69 -6.86 -25.12
N ILE A 306 -10.67 -5.79 -25.93
CA ILE A 306 -11.48 -5.68 -27.13
C ILE A 306 -10.97 -6.65 -28.19
N ASN A 307 -9.66 -6.64 -28.42
CA ASN A 307 -8.95 -7.56 -29.30
C ASN A 307 -7.47 -7.68 -28.89
N GLN A 308 -6.64 -8.31 -29.71
CA GLN A 308 -5.21 -8.50 -29.39
C GLN A 308 -4.39 -7.19 -29.36
N LYS A 309 -4.90 -6.12 -30.01
CA LYS A 309 -4.20 -4.84 -30.13
C LYS A 309 -4.79 -3.75 -29.25
N ASN A 310 -6.06 -3.88 -28.86
CA ASN A 310 -6.82 -2.82 -28.19
C ASN A 310 -7.45 -3.33 -26.89
N SER A 311 -7.41 -2.50 -25.86
CA SER A 311 -8.06 -2.77 -24.57
C SER A 311 -8.51 -1.48 -23.91
N ILE A 312 -9.54 -1.58 -23.06
CA ILE A 312 -9.96 -0.52 -22.15
C ILE A 312 -9.63 -0.95 -20.73
N ALA A 313 -8.98 -0.09 -20.00
CA ALA A 313 -8.74 -0.24 -18.57
C ALA A 313 -9.59 0.78 -17.82
N VAL A 314 -10.31 0.33 -16.80
CA VAL A 314 -11.11 1.16 -15.91
C VAL A 314 -10.62 0.93 -14.50
N ARG A 315 -10.44 2.00 -13.75
CA ARG A 315 -10.13 1.97 -12.32
C ARG A 315 -11.09 2.88 -11.59
N THR A 316 -11.58 2.44 -10.45
CA THR A 316 -12.22 3.32 -9.46
C THR A 316 -11.60 3.05 -8.10
N MET A 317 -11.27 4.12 -7.40
CA MET A 317 -10.71 4.06 -6.05
C MET A 317 -11.45 5.05 -5.17
N THR A 318 -11.93 4.58 -4.01
CA THR A 318 -12.53 5.41 -2.98
C THR A 318 -11.85 5.14 -1.66
N GLY A 319 -11.61 6.18 -0.88
CA GLY A 319 -10.99 6.07 0.43
C GLY A 319 -11.57 7.08 1.42
N LEU A 320 -11.55 6.70 2.68
CA LEU A 320 -11.98 7.50 3.82
C LEU A 320 -10.98 7.31 4.95
N ILE A 321 -10.57 8.38 5.60
CA ILE A 321 -9.87 8.36 6.88
C ILE A 321 -10.55 9.34 7.83
N TYR A 322 -10.99 8.85 8.96
CA TYR A 322 -11.69 9.62 10.00
C TYR A 322 -10.92 9.52 11.31
N ALA A 323 -10.46 10.66 11.82
CA ALA A 323 -9.86 10.77 13.16
C ALA A 323 -10.94 10.88 14.22
N PHE A 324 -10.67 10.34 15.39
CA PHE A 324 -11.60 10.38 16.53
C PHE A 324 -10.83 10.17 17.85
N GLY A 325 -11.49 10.45 18.95
CA GLY A 325 -11.00 10.14 20.29
C GLY A 325 -9.77 10.97 20.67
N ASN A 326 -8.57 10.44 20.62
CA ASN A 326 -7.36 11.11 21.08
C ASN A 326 -6.74 12.12 20.10
N THR A 327 -7.23 12.17 18.88
CA THR A 327 -6.75 13.10 17.84
C THR A 327 -7.91 13.61 16.99
N ASN A 328 -7.98 14.92 16.76
CA ASN A 328 -8.99 15.55 15.91
C ASN A 328 -8.65 15.42 14.42
N GLN A 329 -7.38 15.19 14.10
CA GLN A 329 -6.90 15.08 12.72
C GLN A 329 -6.07 13.81 12.51
N SER A 330 -6.16 13.27 11.31
CA SER A 330 -5.35 12.14 10.88
C SER A 330 -3.95 12.62 10.51
N PRO A 331 -2.89 11.85 10.79
CA PRO A 331 -1.53 12.21 10.39
C PRO A 331 -1.43 12.49 8.89
N PHE A 332 -0.70 13.53 8.51
CA PHE A 332 -0.53 13.97 7.11
C PHE A 332 -0.19 12.82 6.15
N HIS A 333 0.82 12.00 6.51
CA HIS A 333 1.25 10.88 5.69
C HIS A 333 0.26 9.71 5.60
N LYS A 334 -0.84 9.76 6.35
CA LYS A 334 -1.96 8.80 6.30
C LYS A 334 -3.14 9.31 5.47
N LYS A 335 -3.28 10.63 5.30
CA LYS A 335 -4.31 11.25 4.47
C LYS A 335 -4.16 10.86 3.00
N PHE A 336 -5.18 11.12 2.21
CA PHE A 336 -5.15 10.89 0.77
C PHE A 336 -4.63 12.13 0.04
N ILE A 337 -4.01 11.89 -1.11
CA ILE A 337 -3.54 12.92 -2.03
C ILE A 337 -4.22 12.77 -3.37
N ALA A 338 -4.29 13.84 -4.15
CA ALA A 338 -4.71 13.83 -5.54
C ALA A 338 -3.59 14.35 -6.46
N GLY A 339 -3.64 13.91 -7.72
CA GLY A 339 -2.65 14.25 -8.74
C GLY A 339 -1.49 13.27 -8.86
N GLY A 340 -0.76 13.41 -9.95
CA GLY A 340 0.41 12.59 -10.29
C GLY A 340 0.12 11.47 -11.28
N ALA A 341 1.19 10.81 -11.72
CA ALA A 341 1.20 9.87 -12.84
C ALA A 341 0.25 8.66 -12.73
N ASN A 342 -0.21 8.30 -11.54
CA ASN A 342 -1.09 7.15 -11.30
C ASN A 342 -2.45 7.56 -10.71
N ASP A 343 -2.80 8.84 -10.85
CA ASP A 343 -3.94 9.47 -10.20
C ASP A 343 -4.63 10.44 -11.20
N LEU A 344 -5.00 11.66 -10.83
CA LEU A 344 -5.43 12.73 -11.74
C LEU A 344 -4.18 13.25 -12.49
N ARG A 345 -3.98 12.78 -13.72
CA ARG A 345 -2.73 13.04 -14.47
C ARG A 345 -2.60 14.45 -14.99
N GLY A 346 -3.67 15.24 -14.94
CA GLY A 346 -3.64 16.68 -15.24
C GLY A 346 -3.00 17.55 -14.14
N TRP A 347 -2.82 17.02 -12.92
CA TRP A 347 -2.22 17.73 -11.80
C TRP A 347 -0.93 17.06 -11.32
N GLN A 348 -0.03 17.85 -10.77
CA GLN A 348 1.09 17.34 -9.99
C GLN A 348 0.54 16.74 -8.68
N ALA A 349 1.27 15.75 -8.13
CA ALA A 349 0.94 15.19 -6.84
C ALA A 349 0.95 16.27 -5.75
N PHE A 350 -0.05 16.22 -4.85
CA PHE A 350 -0.30 17.20 -3.78
C PHE A 350 -0.73 18.61 -4.23
N LYS A 351 -0.83 18.90 -5.54
CA LYS A 351 -1.16 20.25 -6.03
C LYS A 351 -2.62 20.43 -6.42
N LYS A 352 -3.44 19.38 -6.36
CA LYS A 352 -4.91 19.48 -6.51
C LYS A 352 -5.52 19.85 -5.16
N PRO A 353 -6.14 21.04 -5.02
CA PRO A 353 -6.81 21.45 -3.80
C PRO A 353 -7.97 20.51 -3.43
N ALA A 354 -8.26 20.42 -2.14
CA ALA A 354 -9.38 19.63 -1.64
C ALA A 354 -10.71 20.34 -1.93
N GLY A 355 -11.74 19.58 -2.34
CA GLY A 355 -13.06 20.13 -2.68
C GLY A 355 -12.99 21.18 -3.78
N SER A 356 -13.57 22.31 -3.50
CA SER A 356 -13.54 23.53 -4.33
C SER A 356 -12.64 24.63 -3.77
N LEU A 357 -11.80 24.33 -2.77
CA LEU A 357 -10.88 25.30 -2.15
C LEU A 357 -10.02 26.00 -3.19
N GLN A 358 -10.01 27.33 -3.15
CA GLN A 358 -9.24 28.13 -4.10
C GLN A 358 -7.73 27.96 -3.86
N ASN A 359 -6.99 27.80 -4.94
CA ASN A 359 -5.54 27.60 -4.89
C ASN A 359 -4.78 28.94 -4.76
N ASN A 360 -4.95 29.60 -3.64
CA ASN A 360 -4.29 30.88 -3.37
C ASN A 360 -2.92 30.72 -2.69
N ILE A 361 -2.51 29.49 -2.37
CA ILE A 361 -1.32 29.20 -1.56
C ILE A 361 -0.55 28.04 -2.21
N ASP A 362 0.78 28.21 -2.36
CA ASP A 362 1.65 27.10 -2.81
C ASP A 362 1.88 26.08 -1.70
N THR A 363 0.86 25.32 -1.38
CA THR A 363 0.86 24.32 -0.31
C THR A 363 0.70 22.89 -0.85
N LEU A 364 0.84 21.90 0.04
CA LEU A 364 0.61 20.49 -0.23
C LEU A 364 -0.79 20.13 0.24
N PHE A 365 -1.67 19.75 -0.68
CA PHE A 365 -3.05 19.39 -0.37
C PHE A 365 -3.21 17.90 -0.09
N THR A 366 -3.94 17.59 0.98
CA THR A 366 -4.37 16.25 1.36
C THR A 366 -5.84 16.26 1.71
N GLY A 367 -6.47 15.09 1.82
CA GLY A 367 -7.87 15.00 2.20
C GLY A 367 -8.17 13.76 3.03
N GLY A 368 -9.21 13.84 3.83
CA GLY A 368 -9.76 12.71 4.58
C GLY A 368 -10.61 11.78 3.73
N ILE A 369 -11.18 12.29 2.63
CA ILE A 369 -11.96 11.52 1.65
C ILE A 369 -11.27 11.63 0.29
N LYS A 370 -11.31 10.54 -0.48
CA LYS A 370 -10.86 10.50 -1.87
C LYS A 370 -11.82 9.69 -2.72
N HIS A 371 -12.12 10.19 -3.90
CA HIS A 371 -12.75 9.41 -4.96
C HIS A 371 -12.06 9.71 -6.28
N ILE A 372 -11.72 8.66 -7.02
CA ILE A 372 -11.10 8.76 -8.34
C ILE A 372 -11.65 7.67 -9.26
N THR A 373 -11.93 8.02 -10.50
CA THR A 373 -12.26 7.10 -11.59
C THR A 373 -11.43 7.43 -12.80
N SER A 374 -10.75 6.43 -13.36
CA SER A 374 -9.91 6.55 -14.53
C SER A 374 -10.38 5.58 -15.62
N ILE A 375 -10.46 6.04 -16.85
CA ILE A 375 -10.74 5.24 -18.03
C ILE A 375 -9.61 5.45 -19.02
N GLU A 376 -8.97 4.37 -19.46
CA GLU A 376 -7.84 4.42 -20.38
C GLU A 376 -8.06 3.45 -21.54
N TYR A 377 -8.15 3.99 -22.76
CA TYR A 377 -8.12 3.21 -24.01
C TYR A 377 -6.66 3.00 -24.43
N ARG A 378 -6.26 1.74 -24.57
CA ARG A 378 -4.88 1.32 -24.92
C ARG A 378 -4.88 0.66 -26.28
N PHE A 379 -3.98 1.10 -27.17
CA PHE A 379 -3.87 0.60 -28.54
C PHE A 379 -2.42 0.43 -28.98
N ASN A 380 -2.17 -0.52 -29.87
CA ASN A 380 -0.85 -0.72 -30.43
C ASN A 380 -0.61 0.26 -31.59
N LEU A 381 0.49 0.99 -31.55
CA LEU A 381 0.98 1.83 -32.65
C LEU A 381 1.90 1.02 -33.57
N ILE A 382 3.08 0.65 -33.08
CA ILE A 382 4.11 -0.06 -33.82
C ILE A 382 4.76 -1.07 -32.87
N LYS A 383 4.84 -2.36 -33.26
CA LYS A 383 5.52 -3.45 -32.51
C LYS A 383 5.55 -3.29 -30.98
N LYS A 384 6.56 -2.55 -30.44
CA LYS A 384 6.77 -2.33 -29.00
C LYS A 384 6.21 -1.03 -28.49
N LEU A 385 5.75 -0.13 -29.37
CA LEU A 385 5.19 1.16 -29.02
C LEU A 385 3.66 1.06 -28.99
N LYS A 386 3.10 1.44 -27.85
CA LYS A 386 1.65 1.51 -27.63
C LYS A 386 1.23 2.93 -27.31
N GLY A 387 0.06 3.32 -27.79
CA GLY A 387 -0.59 4.58 -27.44
C GLY A 387 -1.67 4.38 -26.40
N SER A 388 -2.04 5.44 -25.73
CA SER A 388 -3.24 5.50 -24.91
C SER A 388 -3.92 6.86 -25.00
N ALA A 389 -5.24 6.87 -24.82
CA ALA A 389 -6.03 8.05 -24.51
C ALA A 389 -6.75 7.80 -23.19
N PHE A 390 -6.88 8.81 -22.34
CA PHE A 390 -7.46 8.62 -21.02
C PHE A 390 -8.30 9.80 -20.56
N ILE A 391 -9.17 9.51 -19.61
CA ILE A 391 -9.95 10.46 -18.83
C ILE A 391 -9.81 10.06 -17.38
N ASP A 392 -9.39 10.99 -16.52
CA ASP A 392 -9.37 10.83 -15.07
C ASP A 392 -10.37 11.82 -14.47
N ALA A 393 -11.17 11.37 -13.49
CA ALA A 393 -12.17 12.18 -12.81
C ALA A 393 -12.17 11.86 -11.32
N GLY A 394 -12.20 12.87 -10.46
CA GLY A 394 -12.22 12.66 -9.02
C GLY A 394 -11.80 13.88 -8.22
N ASN A 395 -11.69 13.72 -6.93
CA ASN A 395 -11.19 14.75 -6.01
C ASN A 395 -10.78 14.12 -4.67
N ILE A 396 -10.22 14.97 -3.81
CA ILE A 396 -10.06 14.75 -2.37
C ILE A 396 -10.87 15.79 -1.61
N TRP A 397 -11.30 15.47 -0.39
CA TRP A 397 -12.04 16.37 0.48
C TRP A 397 -11.60 16.16 1.93
N GLU A 398 -11.77 17.18 2.75
CA GLU A 398 -11.73 17.01 4.20
C GLU A 398 -13.09 16.51 4.72
N ILE A 399 -13.10 15.87 5.88
CA ILE A 399 -14.34 15.37 6.49
C ILE A 399 -15.05 16.49 7.23
N SER A 400 -14.29 17.25 7.99
CA SER A 400 -14.72 18.46 8.70
C SER A 400 -13.46 19.27 8.99
N SER A 401 -13.46 20.54 8.64
CA SER A 401 -12.55 21.52 9.21
C SER A 401 -13.39 22.47 10.04
N ASN A 402 -13.00 22.70 11.29
CA ASN A 402 -13.65 23.68 12.16
C ASN A 402 -13.18 25.11 11.87
N ASN A 403 -12.35 25.29 10.84
CA ASN A 403 -11.87 26.57 10.41
C ASN A 403 -12.68 27.02 9.19
N ASP A 404 -13.42 28.12 9.32
CA ASP A 404 -14.24 28.72 8.27
C ASP A 404 -13.46 29.00 6.97
N GLU A 405 -12.16 29.26 7.08
CA GLU A 405 -11.26 29.51 5.94
C GLU A 405 -11.12 28.31 5.00
N TYR A 406 -11.40 27.08 5.48
CA TYR A 406 -11.28 25.85 4.72
C TYR A 406 -12.61 25.12 4.53
N GLU A 407 -13.74 25.78 4.73
CA GLU A 407 -15.07 25.17 4.57
C GLU A 407 -15.29 24.59 3.16
N GLU A 408 -14.71 25.21 2.12
CA GLU A 408 -14.78 24.76 0.74
C GLU A 408 -14.01 23.44 0.48
N ALA A 409 -13.13 23.02 1.41
CA ALA A 409 -12.47 21.72 1.34
C ALA A 409 -13.33 20.58 1.88
N ASN A 410 -14.38 20.89 2.67
CA ASN A 410 -15.21 19.91 3.34
C ASN A 410 -16.13 19.17 2.37
N PHE A 411 -16.25 17.86 2.56
CA PHE A 411 -17.14 17.02 1.76
C PHE A 411 -18.61 17.34 2.02
N LYS A 412 -19.36 17.64 0.96
CA LYS A 412 -20.82 17.85 0.99
C LYS A 412 -21.47 17.01 -0.10
N TRP A 413 -22.46 16.18 0.26
CA TRP A 413 -23.10 15.26 -0.68
C TRP A 413 -23.79 15.97 -1.85
N ASP A 414 -24.41 17.11 -1.58
CA ASP A 414 -25.09 17.94 -2.58
C ASP A 414 -24.13 18.63 -3.55
N GLN A 415 -22.86 18.82 -3.18
CA GLN A 415 -21.82 19.42 -4.00
C GLN A 415 -20.88 18.39 -4.65
N PHE A 416 -21.02 17.11 -4.32
CA PHE A 416 -20.09 16.05 -4.76
C PHE A 416 -19.81 16.09 -6.27
N ILE A 417 -20.86 16.16 -7.10
CA ILE A 417 -20.70 16.19 -8.57
C ILE A 417 -20.07 17.50 -9.02
N ASP A 418 -20.42 18.62 -8.35
CA ASP A 418 -19.92 19.95 -8.70
C ASP A 418 -18.47 20.18 -8.29
N GLU A 419 -17.91 19.29 -7.50
CA GLU A 419 -16.52 19.32 -7.04
C GLU A 419 -15.64 18.25 -7.70
N ILE A 420 -16.18 17.44 -8.62
CA ILE A 420 -15.35 16.50 -9.40
C ILE A 420 -14.45 17.27 -10.36
N ALA A 421 -13.15 17.13 -10.19
CA ALA A 421 -12.13 17.55 -11.13
C ALA A 421 -12.01 16.55 -12.27
N VAL A 422 -11.74 17.02 -13.49
CA VAL A 422 -11.62 16.15 -14.68
C VAL A 422 -10.38 16.55 -15.47
N ASP A 423 -9.60 15.56 -15.86
CA ASP A 423 -8.57 15.70 -16.87
C ASP A 423 -8.73 14.67 -18.01
N ILE A 424 -8.16 15.04 -19.15
CA ILE A 424 -8.03 14.17 -20.30
C ILE A 424 -6.57 14.15 -20.76
N GLY A 425 -6.20 13.14 -21.48
CA GLY A 425 -4.86 13.11 -22.03
C GLY A 425 -4.56 11.94 -22.93
N PHE A 426 -3.33 11.91 -23.36
CA PHE A 426 -2.80 10.83 -24.15
C PHE A 426 -1.39 10.48 -23.68
N GLY A 427 -0.95 9.28 -24.02
CA GLY A 427 0.36 8.84 -23.60
C GLY A 427 0.95 7.78 -24.51
N LEU A 428 2.24 7.59 -24.36
CA LEU A 428 3.03 6.59 -25.07
C LEU A 428 3.60 5.59 -24.08
N ARG A 429 3.67 4.33 -24.50
CA ARG A 429 4.23 3.22 -23.74
C ARG A 429 5.20 2.47 -24.63
N TYR A 430 6.46 2.39 -24.21
CA TYR A 430 7.47 1.58 -24.89
C TYR A 430 7.82 0.35 -24.08
N ASP A 431 7.63 -0.82 -24.69
CA ASP A 431 7.86 -2.13 -24.06
C ASP A 431 9.29 -2.61 -24.31
N PHE A 432 10.14 -2.53 -23.30
CA PHE A 432 11.52 -2.99 -23.30
C PHE A 432 11.65 -4.52 -23.02
N LYS A 433 10.52 -5.26 -22.90
CA LYS A 433 10.40 -6.66 -22.45
C LYS A 433 10.54 -6.84 -20.93
N TYR A 434 11.47 -6.15 -20.29
CA TYR A 434 11.71 -6.24 -18.84
C TYR A 434 10.88 -5.21 -18.07
N PHE A 435 10.64 -4.07 -18.67
CA PHE A 435 9.82 -2.99 -18.13
C PHE A 435 9.13 -2.21 -19.25
N ILE A 436 8.10 -1.47 -18.91
CA ILE A 436 7.39 -0.56 -19.81
C ILE A 436 7.72 0.85 -19.35
N LEU A 437 8.32 1.65 -20.24
CA LEU A 437 8.45 3.08 -20.02
C LEU A 437 7.18 3.78 -20.51
N ARG A 438 6.61 4.60 -19.68
CA ARG A 438 5.39 5.34 -19.94
C ARG A 438 5.64 6.83 -19.85
N THR A 439 5.06 7.56 -20.80
CA THR A 439 4.93 9.03 -20.76
C THR A 439 3.48 9.39 -20.98
N ASP A 440 2.93 10.24 -20.14
CA ASP A 440 1.56 10.74 -20.24
C ASP A 440 1.56 12.28 -20.26
N LEU A 441 0.70 12.86 -21.07
CA LEU A 441 0.44 14.29 -21.13
C LEU A 441 -1.03 14.48 -20.76
N GLY A 442 -1.27 15.12 -19.62
CA GLY A 442 -2.61 15.38 -19.07
C GLY A 442 -2.98 16.86 -19.19
N PHE A 443 -4.23 17.13 -19.50
CA PHE A 443 -4.81 18.45 -19.62
C PHE A 443 -5.99 18.57 -18.68
N VAL A 444 -5.99 19.56 -17.82
CA VAL A 444 -7.12 19.86 -16.94
C VAL A 444 -8.26 20.40 -17.80
N VAL A 445 -9.41 19.74 -17.72
CA VAL A 445 -10.64 20.12 -18.42
C VAL A 445 -11.63 20.77 -17.48
N ARG A 446 -11.67 20.34 -16.24
CA ARG A 446 -12.54 20.86 -15.20
C ARG A 446 -11.79 20.95 -13.88
N ASP A 447 -11.67 22.15 -13.33
CA ASP A 447 -11.13 22.40 -12.00
C ASP A 447 -12.16 23.09 -11.12
N PRO A 448 -12.69 22.42 -10.09
CA PRO A 448 -13.68 22.99 -9.19
C PRO A 448 -13.13 24.09 -8.26
N SER A 449 -11.79 24.20 -8.12
CA SER A 449 -11.14 25.24 -7.31
C SER A 449 -11.07 26.60 -7.99
N GLU A 450 -11.50 26.68 -9.25
CA GLU A 450 -11.45 27.89 -10.06
C GLU A 450 -12.86 28.48 -10.30
N SER A 451 -12.97 29.77 -10.42
CA SER A 451 -14.25 30.45 -10.70
C SER A 451 -14.86 30.02 -12.03
N ASP A 452 -14.04 29.91 -13.09
CA ASP A 452 -14.41 29.25 -14.34
C ASP A 452 -13.95 27.79 -14.30
N LYS A 453 -14.85 26.93 -13.83
CA LYS A 453 -14.57 25.50 -13.63
C LYS A 453 -14.19 24.77 -14.91
N TRP A 454 -14.66 25.24 -16.10
CA TRP A 454 -14.44 24.55 -17.37
C TRP A 454 -13.31 25.21 -18.17
N LYS A 455 -12.24 24.49 -18.41
CA LYS A 455 -10.98 24.95 -19.02
C LYS A 455 -10.83 24.58 -20.51
N TRP A 456 -11.91 24.27 -21.23
CA TRP A 456 -11.85 23.83 -22.63
C TRP A 456 -11.13 24.83 -23.55
N ARG A 457 -11.21 26.13 -23.26
CA ARG A 457 -10.58 27.22 -24.04
C ARG A 457 -9.10 27.42 -23.70
N GLU A 458 -8.66 26.84 -22.58
CA GLU A 458 -7.29 26.96 -22.06
C GLU A 458 -6.43 25.74 -22.36
N LEU A 459 -6.96 24.77 -23.12
CA LEU A 459 -6.24 23.55 -23.48
C LEU A 459 -5.10 23.91 -24.44
N ASN A 460 -3.89 23.98 -23.89
CA ASN A 460 -2.66 24.18 -24.64
C ASN A 460 -1.51 23.40 -23.96
N PHE A 461 -0.41 23.24 -24.67
CA PHE A 461 0.75 22.50 -24.16
C PHE A 461 1.42 23.16 -22.95
N ASN A 462 1.31 24.48 -22.79
CA ASN A 462 1.90 25.19 -21.64
C ASN A 462 1.14 24.88 -20.34
N ASN A 463 -0.16 24.57 -20.43
CA ASN A 463 -1.03 24.23 -19.31
C ASN A 463 -1.18 22.72 -19.15
N SER A 464 -0.29 21.90 -19.75
CA SER A 464 -0.33 20.47 -19.65
C SER A 464 0.63 19.95 -18.57
N GLN A 465 0.23 18.87 -17.92
CA GLN A 465 1.08 18.14 -16.99
C GLN A 465 1.74 16.96 -17.71
N PHE A 466 3.06 16.98 -17.76
CA PHE A 466 3.84 15.87 -18.29
C PHE A 466 4.22 14.91 -17.14
N ASN A 467 3.96 13.63 -17.34
CA ASN A 467 4.25 12.57 -16.39
C ASN A 467 5.10 11.48 -17.04
N ILE A 468 6.10 11.00 -16.32
CA ILE A 468 6.90 9.81 -16.68
C ILE A 468 6.61 8.73 -15.65
N GLY A 469 6.54 7.48 -16.09
CA GLY A 469 6.32 6.36 -15.19
C GLY A 469 6.84 5.03 -15.72
N LEU A 470 7.02 4.08 -14.83
CA LEU A 470 7.33 2.70 -15.16
C LEU A 470 6.08 1.84 -14.98
N GLY A 471 5.79 1.00 -15.96
CA GLY A 471 4.57 0.19 -15.98
C GLY A 471 3.34 0.96 -16.44
N TYR A 472 2.17 0.33 -16.29
CA TYR A 472 0.86 0.98 -16.49
C TYR A 472 0.44 1.73 -15.23
N PRO A 473 -0.42 2.78 -15.35
CA PRO A 473 -0.85 3.57 -14.18
C PRO A 473 -1.70 2.75 -13.20
N PHE A 474 -2.34 1.73 -13.70
CA PHE A 474 -3.13 0.75 -12.94
C PHE A 474 -3.33 -0.54 -13.72
#